data_4e0a34154c6cf67adbd0a97be0780354
#
_entry.id   4e0a34154c6cf67adbd0a97be0780354
#
_cell.length_a   1.000
_cell.length_b   1.000
_cell.length_c   1.000
_cell.angle_alpha   90.00
_cell.angle_beta   90.00
_cell.angle_gamma   90.00
#
_symmetry.space_group_name_H-M   'P 1'
#
loop_
_entity.id
_entity.type
_entity.pdbx_description
1 polymer ?
#
loop_
_entity_poly.entity_id
_entity_poly.type
_entity_poly.pdbx_seq_one_letter_code
_entity_poly.pdbx_strand_id
1 'polypeptide(L)' 'MTGPAAALALAGARRLAGALGFSLDRVRGSHHIFVHGEVPGLRLNLQPDRNGQMKPYQVRQLLDAMEMNGLKLDDEK' A
#
# COMPACT_ATOMS: atom_id res chain seq x y z
N MET A 1 7.95 -21.30 -3.91
CA MET A 1 7.96 -20.98 -3.59
C MET A 1 7.65 -20.25 -3.00
N THR A 2 7.41 -19.97 -2.64
CA THR A 2 7.01 -19.39 -2.03
C THR A 2 7.45 -18.43 -1.56
N GLY A 3 7.73 -18.00 -1.99
CA GLY A 3 8.27 -17.04 -1.61
C GLY A 3 7.61 -16.30 -0.70
N PRO A 4 8.14 -15.80 0.09
CA PRO A 4 7.53 -15.15 1.03
C PRO A 4 7.02 -13.98 0.43
N ALA A 5 5.86 -14.03 0.28
CA ALA A 5 5.19 -12.99 -0.19
C ALA A 5 5.50 -11.75 0.50
N ALA A 6 6.21 -11.84 1.49
CA ALA A 6 6.47 -10.70 2.26
C ALA A 6 7.40 -9.71 1.66
N ALA A 7 8.17 -10.12 0.71
CA ALA A 7 9.17 -9.24 0.18
C ALA A 7 8.56 -8.37 -0.90
N LEU A 8 8.13 -7.21 -0.54
CA LEU A 8 7.56 -6.27 -1.50
C LEU A 8 8.30 -4.95 -1.37
N ALA A 9 8.88 -4.48 -2.46
CA ALA A 9 9.58 -3.22 -2.45
C ALA A 9 8.60 -2.06 -2.42
N LEU A 10 9.07 -0.92 -1.96
CA LEU A 10 8.22 0.25 -1.88
C LEU A 10 7.59 0.59 -3.23
N ALA A 11 8.35 0.46 -4.32
CA ALA A 11 7.82 0.79 -5.64
C ALA A 11 6.62 -0.09 -5.99
N GLY A 12 6.71 -1.39 -5.66
CA GLY A 12 5.60 -2.29 -5.89
C GLY A 12 4.40 -1.98 -5.02
N ALA A 13 4.65 -1.62 -3.76
CA ALA A 13 3.57 -1.26 -2.85
C ALA A 13 2.88 0.02 -3.31
N ARG A 14 3.64 0.99 -3.80
CA ARG A 14 3.05 2.23 -4.30
C ARG A 14 2.19 1.96 -5.52
N ARG A 15 2.65 1.08 -6.40
CA ARG A 15 1.90 0.74 -7.58
C ARG A 15 0.60 0.03 -7.22
N LEU A 16 0.67 -0.87 -6.26
CA LEU A 16 -0.51 -1.58 -5.80
C LEU A 16 -1.49 -0.61 -5.14
N ALA A 17 -0.99 0.29 -4.30
CA ALA A 17 -1.84 1.27 -3.65
C ALA A 17 -2.54 2.14 -4.69
N GLY A 18 -1.81 2.56 -5.73
CA GLY A 18 -2.42 3.36 -6.79
C GLY A 18 -3.51 2.63 -7.52
N ALA A 19 -3.28 1.33 -7.77
CA ALA A 19 -4.29 0.51 -8.46
C ALA A 19 -5.55 0.32 -7.61
N LEU A 20 -5.43 0.50 -6.30
CA LEU A 20 -6.57 0.39 -5.40
C LEU A 20 -7.25 1.73 -5.15
N GLY A 21 -6.76 2.79 -5.76
CA GLY A 21 -7.39 4.10 -5.63
C GLY A 21 -6.72 5.05 -4.66
N PHE A 22 -5.57 4.67 -4.13
CA PHE A 22 -4.83 5.56 -3.24
C PHE A 22 -3.90 6.45 -4.03
N SER A 23 -3.64 7.63 -3.52
CA SER A 23 -2.63 8.49 -4.09
C SER A 23 -1.74 9.02 -2.98
N LEU A 24 -0.51 9.32 -3.30
CA LEU A 24 0.45 9.78 -2.31
C LEU A 24 0.09 11.19 -1.89
N ASP A 25 -0.10 11.38 -0.61
CA ASP A 25 -0.42 12.69 -0.06
C ASP A 25 0.85 13.41 0.35
N ARG A 26 1.70 12.75 1.09
CA ARG A 26 2.94 13.37 1.57
C ARG A 26 3.93 12.32 2.03
N VAL A 27 5.19 12.73 2.11
CA VAL A 27 6.24 11.89 2.64
C VAL A 27 6.85 12.63 3.82
N ARG A 28 6.91 11.97 4.96
CA ARG A 28 7.52 12.55 6.16
C ARG A 28 8.55 11.56 6.66
N GLY A 29 9.84 11.88 6.48
CA GLY A 29 10.89 10.93 6.79
C GLY A 29 10.74 9.72 5.91
N SER A 30 10.59 8.55 6.51
CA SER A 30 10.39 7.32 5.76
C SER A 30 8.91 6.96 5.64
N HIS A 31 8.02 7.80 6.14
CA HIS A 31 6.59 7.52 6.11
C HIS A 31 5.98 8.08 4.83
N HIS A 32 5.44 7.19 4.02
CA HIS A 32 4.76 7.57 2.77
C HIS A 32 3.27 7.46 3.02
N ILE A 33 2.60 8.59 3.11
CA ILE A 33 1.20 8.64 3.50
C ILE A 33 0.32 8.78 2.28
N PHE A 34 -0.58 7.83 2.11
CA PHE A 34 -1.48 7.80 0.97
C PHE A 34 -2.90 8.05 1.44
N VAL A 35 -3.71 8.64 0.58
CA VAL A 35 -5.12 8.85 0.86
C VAL A 35 -5.92 8.25 -0.27
N HIS A 36 -7.14 7.81 0.03
CA HIS A 36 -7.99 7.20 -0.98
C HIS A 36 -8.91 8.25 -1.60
N GLY A 37 -9.01 8.22 -2.91
CA GLY A 37 -9.78 9.23 -3.63
C GLY A 37 -11.27 9.14 -3.41
N GLU A 38 -11.77 7.94 -3.13
CA GLU A 38 -13.20 7.74 -3.01
C GLU A 38 -13.68 7.40 -1.60
N VAL A 39 -12.79 7.14 -0.69
CA VAL A 39 -13.17 6.79 0.68
C VAL A 39 -12.58 7.84 1.60
N PRO A 40 -13.35 8.83 1.97
CA PRO A 40 -12.84 9.92 2.81
C PRO A 40 -12.31 9.40 4.13
N GLY A 41 -11.15 9.87 4.51
CA GLY A 41 -10.56 9.48 5.79
C GLY A 41 -9.75 8.22 5.74
N LEU A 42 -9.81 7.47 4.66
CA LEU A 42 -9.02 6.25 4.56
C LEU A 42 -7.58 6.60 4.20
N ARG A 43 -6.65 6.20 5.04
CA ARG A 43 -5.25 6.50 4.86
C ARG A 43 -4.42 5.24 4.94
N LEU A 44 -3.27 5.27 4.30
CA LEU A 44 -2.35 4.16 4.30
C LEU A 44 -0.97 4.73 4.54
N ASN A 45 -0.25 4.19 5.51
CA ASN A 45 1.08 4.66 5.84
C ASN A 45 2.06 3.55 5.50
N LEU A 46 2.88 3.76 4.48
CA LEU A 46 3.88 2.79 4.06
C LEU A 46 5.24 3.30 4.49
N GLN A 47 5.96 2.47 5.24
CA GLN A 47 7.27 2.83 5.76
C GLN A 47 8.26 1.74 5.40
N PRO A 48 9.01 1.89 4.32
CA PRO A 48 9.98 0.87 3.94
C PRO A 48 11.15 0.83 4.92
N ASP A 49 11.83 -0.29 4.94
CA ASP A 49 13.03 -0.41 5.77
C ASP A 49 14.18 0.23 5.01
N ARG A 50 15.40 0.11 5.55
CA ARG A 50 16.55 0.76 4.97
C ARG A 50 16.88 0.25 3.58
N ASN A 51 16.40 -0.91 3.20
CA ASN A 51 16.64 -1.49 1.88
C ASN A 51 15.49 -1.20 0.93
N GLY A 52 14.54 -0.38 1.34
CA GLY A 52 13.41 -0.05 0.49
C GLY A 52 12.36 -1.13 0.43
N GLN A 53 12.39 -2.09 1.35
CA GLN A 53 11.45 -3.19 1.37
C GLN A 53 10.38 -2.95 2.41
N MET A 54 9.17 -3.37 2.08
CA MET A 54 8.06 -3.23 3.01
C MET A 54 8.08 -4.38 4.00
N LYS A 55 7.78 -4.09 5.26
CA LYS A 55 7.72 -5.13 6.26
C LYS A 55 6.43 -5.91 6.08
N PRO A 56 6.43 -7.20 6.43
CA PRO A 56 5.23 -8.03 6.22
C PRO A 56 3.95 -7.46 6.81
N TYR A 57 4.05 -6.85 7.99
CA TYR A 57 2.83 -6.33 8.61
C TYR A 57 2.25 -5.16 7.82
N GLN A 58 3.09 -4.42 7.10
CA GLN A 58 2.60 -3.31 6.30
C GLN A 58 1.93 -3.80 5.02
N VAL A 59 2.46 -4.86 4.45
CA VAL A 59 1.80 -5.48 3.30
C VAL A 59 0.43 -5.98 3.74
N ARG A 60 0.36 -6.57 4.93
CA ARG A 60 -0.90 -7.04 5.46
C ARG A 60 -1.87 -5.88 5.68
N GLN A 61 -1.38 -4.74 6.16
CA GLN A 61 -2.24 -3.58 6.33
C GLN A 61 -2.85 -3.13 5.02
N LEU A 62 -2.07 -3.17 3.95
CA LEU A 62 -2.58 -2.79 2.64
C LEU A 62 -3.67 -3.76 2.19
N LEU A 63 -3.44 -5.06 2.36
CA LEU A 63 -4.42 -6.04 1.97
C LEU A 63 -5.69 -5.96 2.83
N ASP A 64 -5.51 -5.66 4.12
CA ASP A 64 -6.66 -5.50 5.01
C ASP A 64 -7.48 -4.27 4.60
N ALA A 65 -6.82 -3.19 4.24
CA ALA A 65 -7.53 -2.00 3.79
C ALA A 65 -8.34 -2.29 2.54
N MET A 66 -7.75 -3.08 1.65
CA MET A 66 -8.44 -3.48 0.44
C MET A 66 -9.72 -4.27 0.78
N GLU A 67 -9.56 -5.26 1.64
CA GLU A 67 -10.66 -6.14 1.98
C GLU A 67 -11.75 -5.43 2.77
N MET A 68 -11.37 -4.66 3.75
CA MET A 68 -12.34 -4.00 4.62
C MET A 68 -13.14 -2.93 3.91
N ASN A 69 -12.60 -2.37 2.85
CA ASN A 69 -13.26 -1.30 2.13
C ASN A 69 -13.77 -1.73 0.75
N GLY A 70 -13.70 -3.02 0.47
CA GLY A 70 -14.20 -3.53 -0.79
C GLY A 70 -13.47 -2.97 -2.00
N LEU A 71 -12.20 -2.67 -1.86
CA LEU A 71 -11.46 -2.07 -2.95
C LEU A 71 -11.02 -3.13 -3.94
N LYS A 72 -10.95 -2.76 -5.19
CA LYS A 72 -10.52 -3.66 -6.25
C LYS A 72 -9.48 -2.98 -7.10
N LEU A 73 -8.65 -3.78 -7.73
CA LEU A 73 -7.64 -3.25 -8.62
C LEU A 73 -8.30 -2.62 -9.84
N ASP A 74 -7.81 -1.46 -10.19
CA ASP A 74 -8.39 -0.73 -11.31
C ASP A 74 -8.26 -1.45 -12.63
N ASP A 75 -7.22 -2.24 -12.79
CA ASP A 75 -7.00 -2.91 -14.05
C ASP A 75 -7.79 -4.19 -14.16
N GLU A 76 -8.64 -4.47 -13.22
CA GLU A 76 -9.44 -5.64 -13.29
C GLU A 76 -10.66 -5.31 -14.01
N LYS A 77 -10.88 -5.72 -15.13
CA LYS A 77 -12.06 -5.37 -15.88
C LYS A 77 -12.88 -6.57 -16.24
#